data_7a8778ac97d2caa07d624f9782d7f899
#
_entry.id   7a8778ac97d2caa07d624f9782d7f899
#
_cell.length_a   1.000
_cell.length_b   1.000
_cell.length_c   1.000
_cell.angle_alpha   90.00
_cell.angle_beta   90.00
_cell.angle_gamma   90.00
#
_symmetry.space_group_name_H-M   'P 1'
#
loop_
_entity.id
_entity.type
_entity.pdbx_description
1 polymer ?
#
loop_
_entity_poly.entity_id
_entity_poly.type
_entity_poly.pdbx_seq_one_letter_code
_entity_poly.pdbx_strand_id
1 'polypeptide(L)'
;MGCAQQQGSQALNIGRLSGIAAGLPITVPGMTIDRQCSSGLMAIATGAKQIMTDNMNVVVAGGVESISLVQTAELRFAPDPNVVKLADNAYMPMIETADFVAEKYNISREYQDEYSLQSQQRTAAAQESNKFDDEIISTCLLYTSDAADDDTR
;
A
#
# COMPACT_ATOMS: atom_id res chain seq x y z
N MET A 1 -5.66 -3.62 9.97
CA MET A 1 -4.51 -3.14 9.18
C MET A 1 -4.64 -3.65 7.76
N GLY A 2 -4.52 -2.80 6.76
CA GLY A 2 -4.43 -3.18 5.36
C GLY A 2 -3.00 -3.57 5.00
N CYS A 3 -2.82 -4.70 4.29
CA CYS A 3 -1.54 -5.15 3.77
C CYS A 3 -1.79 -6.05 2.56
N ALA A 4 -1.32 -5.64 1.40
CA ALA A 4 -1.58 -6.35 0.15
C ALA A 4 -0.63 -7.53 -0.07
N GLN A 5 0.58 -7.48 0.48
CA GLN A 5 1.57 -8.52 0.31
C GLN A 5 1.92 -9.16 1.66
N GLN A 6 1.03 -10.04 2.12
CA GLN A 6 1.16 -10.72 3.41
C GLN A 6 2.14 -11.89 3.33
N GLN A 7 3.38 -11.60 3.00
CA GLN A 7 4.46 -12.57 2.86
C GLN A 7 5.76 -12.04 3.50
N GLY A 8 6.73 -12.91 3.70
CA GLY A 8 8.01 -12.55 4.31
C GLY A 8 7.82 -11.85 5.65
N SER A 9 8.41 -10.67 5.82
CA SER A 9 8.32 -9.85 7.04
C SER A 9 6.91 -9.34 7.36
N GLN A 10 5.99 -9.37 6.40
CA GLN A 10 4.59 -8.94 6.55
C GLN A 10 3.62 -10.11 6.74
N ALA A 11 4.13 -11.34 6.87
CA ALA A 11 3.31 -12.53 7.06
C ALA A 11 2.66 -12.62 8.45
N LEU A 12 1.78 -13.60 8.63
CA LEU A 12 1.20 -14.00 9.93
C LEU A 12 0.39 -12.91 10.65
N ASN A 13 -0.44 -12.16 9.97
CA ASN A 13 -1.27 -11.13 10.57
C ASN A 13 -0.46 -9.93 11.09
N ILE A 14 0.12 -9.20 10.15
CA ILE A 14 0.91 -7.99 10.46
C ILE A 14 0.12 -6.96 11.29
N GLY A 15 -1.20 -6.90 11.16
CA GLY A 15 -2.03 -6.03 11.99
C GLY A 15 -1.94 -6.37 13.47
N ARG A 16 -1.89 -7.67 13.82
CA ARG A 16 -1.67 -8.10 15.20
C ARG A 16 -0.24 -7.84 15.66
N LEU A 17 0.72 -8.16 14.81
CA LEU A 17 2.14 -7.97 15.12
C LEU A 17 2.49 -6.49 15.34
N SER A 18 1.93 -5.61 14.53
CA SER A 18 2.09 -4.16 14.70
C SER A 18 1.54 -3.66 16.04
N GLY A 19 0.38 -4.17 16.46
CA GLY A 19 -0.18 -3.84 17.78
C GLY A 19 0.73 -4.27 18.92
N ILE A 20 1.30 -5.47 18.85
CA ILE A 20 2.26 -5.96 19.85
C ILE A 20 3.55 -5.11 19.84
N ALA A 21 4.08 -4.83 18.66
CA ALA A 21 5.29 -4.02 18.51
C ALA A 21 5.10 -2.58 19.03
N ALA A 22 3.90 -2.04 18.92
CA ALA A 22 3.52 -0.75 19.49
C ALA A 22 3.31 -0.77 21.00
N GLY A 23 3.46 -1.92 21.67
CA GLY A 23 3.27 -2.05 23.11
C GLY A 23 1.81 -2.07 23.56
N LEU A 24 0.87 -2.32 22.66
CA LEU A 24 -0.54 -2.45 23.04
C LEU A 24 -0.75 -3.69 23.93
N PRO A 25 -1.72 -3.66 24.85
CA PRO A 25 -2.04 -4.81 25.69
C PRO A 25 -2.35 -6.06 24.87
N ILE A 26 -1.98 -7.23 25.37
CA ILE A 26 -2.18 -8.51 24.68
C ILE A 26 -3.67 -8.81 24.41
N THR A 27 -4.55 -8.17 25.13
CA THR A 27 -6.00 -8.26 24.97
C THR A 27 -6.54 -7.52 23.75
N VAL A 28 -5.74 -6.63 23.15
CA VAL A 28 -6.12 -5.92 21.93
C VAL A 28 -5.96 -6.85 20.73
N PRO A 29 -7.03 -7.25 20.05
CA PRO A 29 -6.93 -8.10 18.87
C PRO A 29 -6.37 -7.33 17.68
N GLY A 30 -5.91 -8.06 16.66
CA GLY A 30 -5.49 -7.47 15.40
C GLY A 30 -5.97 -8.30 14.20
N MET A 31 -6.24 -7.63 13.10
CA MET A 31 -6.67 -8.24 11.84
C MET A 31 -5.89 -7.62 10.70
N THR A 32 -5.55 -8.43 9.71
CA THR A 32 -4.97 -7.98 8.45
C THR A 32 -5.96 -8.20 7.32
N ILE A 33 -6.11 -7.22 6.45
CA ILE A 33 -7.02 -7.27 5.30
C ILE A 33 -6.20 -7.05 4.04
N ASP A 34 -6.41 -7.91 3.05
CA ASP A 34 -5.91 -7.73 1.70
C ASP A 34 -7.07 -7.37 0.76
N ARG A 35 -6.92 -6.27 0.06
CA ARG A 35 -7.69 -5.86 -1.11
C ARG A 35 -6.78 -5.10 -2.08
N GLN A 36 -5.60 -5.62 -2.29
CA GLN A 36 -4.56 -5.02 -3.12
C GLN A 36 -4.34 -3.53 -2.75
N CYS A 37 -4.22 -2.63 -3.71
CA CYS A 37 -3.97 -1.21 -3.49
C CYS A 37 -5.03 -0.49 -2.62
N SER A 38 -6.22 -1.06 -2.47
CA SER A 38 -7.28 -0.51 -1.62
C SER A 38 -7.35 -1.11 -0.21
N SER A 39 -6.35 -1.88 0.21
CA SER A 39 -6.32 -2.55 1.52
C SER A 39 -6.45 -1.58 2.69
N GLY A 40 -5.75 -0.45 2.65
CA GLY A 40 -5.83 0.58 3.68
C GLY A 40 -7.22 1.19 3.81
N LEU A 41 -7.84 1.58 2.70
CA LEU A 41 -9.20 2.08 2.69
C LEU A 41 -10.21 1.03 3.18
N MET A 42 -10.00 -0.23 2.79
CA MET A 42 -10.87 -1.33 3.25
C MET A 42 -10.73 -1.60 4.75
N ALA A 43 -9.53 -1.44 5.31
CA ALA A 43 -9.31 -1.54 6.75
C ALA A 43 -10.10 -0.46 7.51
N ILE A 44 -10.09 0.79 7.03
CA ILE A 44 -10.88 1.90 7.60
C ILE A 44 -12.37 1.61 7.51
N ALA A 45 -12.86 1.21 6.34
CA ALA A 45 -14.27 0.89 6.14
C ALA A 45 -14.73 -0.28 7.02
N THR A 46 -13.88 -1.29 7.22
CA THR A 46 -14.15 -2.42 8.10
C THR A 46 -14.18 -1.98 9.56
N GLY A 47 -13.21 -1.18 10.00
CA GLY A 47 -13.18 -0.62 11.35
C GLY A 47 -14.43 0.20 11.67
N ALA A 48 -14.87 1.05 10.75
CA ALA A 48 -16.10 1.81 10.89
C ALA A 48 -17.33 0.89 11.06
N LYS A 49 -17.43 -0.17 10.27
CA LYS A 49 -18.52 -1.15 10.41
C LYS A 49 -18.47 -1.87 11.75
N GLN A 50 -17.30 -2.25 12.24
CA GLN A 50 -17.15 -2.88 13.56
C GLN A 50 -17.61 -1.97 14.70
N ILE A 51 -17.37 -0.66 14.61
CA ILE A 51 -17.92 0.29 15.57
C ILE A 51 -19.45 0.36 15.46
N MET A 52 -19.98 0.40 14.24
CA MET A 52 -21.41 0.57 14.00
C MET A 52 -22.25 -0.67 14.31
N THR A 53 -21.71 -1.87 14.07
CA THR A 53 -22.48 -3.13 14.11
C THR A 53 -22.05 -4.10 15.18
N ASP A 54 -20.77 -4.10 15.54
CA ASP A 54 -20.19 -5.09 16.46
C ASP A 54 -19.97 -4.53 17.87
N ASN A 55 -20.45 -3.31 18.12
CA ASN A 55 -20.30 -2.60 19.39
C ASN A 55 -18.84 -2.40 19.86
N MET A 56 -17.91 -2.31 18.96
CA MET A 56 -16.54 -1.94 19.30
C MET A 56 -16.45 -0.46 19.64
N ASN A 57 -15.87 -0.12 20.77
CA ASN A 57 -15.77 1.27 21.21
C ASN A 57 -14.68 2.05 20.49
N VAL A 58 -13.55 1.39 20.20
CA VAL A 58 -12.38 2.00 19.57
C VAL A 58 -11.73 1.02 18.60
N VAL A 59 -11.45 1.49 17.40
CA VAL A 59 -10.72 0.74 16.37
C VAL A 59 -9.63 1.62 15.80
N VAL A 60 -8.42 1.09 15.68
CA VAL A 60 -7.31 1.72 14.94
C VAL A 60 -7.22 1.04 13.58
N ALA A 61 -7.36 1.82 12.51
CA ALA A 61 -7.30 1.32 11.15
C ALA A 61 -6.25 2.08 10.33
N GLY A 62 -5.56 1.37 9.45
CA GLY A 62 -4.52 1.94 8.59
C GLY A 62 -3.96 0.89 7.65
N GLY A 63 -2.79 1.15 7.07
CA GLY A 63 -2.10 0.22 6.18
C GLY A 63 -0.61 0.19 6.44
N VAL A 64 0.01 -0.90 6.06
CA VAL A 64 1.46 -1.09 6.07
C VAL A 64 1.88 -1.88 4.85
N GLU A 65 2.93 -1.42 4.19
CA GLU A 65 3.51 -2.14 3.05
C GLU A 65 5.00 -1.84 2.96
N SER A 66 5.81 -2.88 2.91
CA SER A 66 7.25 -2.77 2.68
C SER A 66 7.64 -3.56 1.42
N ILE A 67 7.42 -2.94 0.28
CA ILE A 67 7.61 -3.56 -1.04
C ILE A 67 9.04 -4.11 -1.19
N SER A 68 10.04 -3.36 -0.79
CA SER A 68 11.45 -3.75 -0.89
C SER A 68 11.78 -5.07 -0.17
N LEU A 69 11.05 -5.39 0.89
CA LEU A 69 11.27 -6.60 1.68
C LEU A 69 10.46 -7.82 1.20
N VAL A 70 9.42 -7.61 0.42
CA VAL A 70 8.47 -8.68 0.09
C VAL A 70 8.32 -8.96 -1.40
N GLN A 71 8.67 -8.01 -2.27
CA GLN A 71 8.71 -8.25 -3.72
C GLN A 71 10.09 -8.74 -4.17
N THR A 72 10.56 -9.82 -3.59
CA THR A 72 11.83 -10.46 -3.96
C THR A 72 11.61 -11.62 -4.91
N ALA A 73 12.69 -12.11 -5.51
CA ALA A 73 12.61 -13.27 -6.41
C ALA A 73 12.13 -14.54 -5.69
N GLU A 74 12.45 -14.67 -4.41
CA GLU A 74 12.11 -15.82 -3.56
C GLU A 74 10.63 -15.83 -3.14
N LEU A 75 10.02 -14.64 -3.09
CA LEU A 75 8.63 -14.45 -2.63
C LEU A 75 7.65 -14.20 -3.78
N ARG A 76 8.01 -14.56 -5.00
CA ARG A 76 7.14 -14.43 -6.16
C ARG A 76 5.92 -15.34 -6.06
N PHE A 77 4.76 -14.82 -6.46
CA PHE A 77 3.58 -15.65 -6.63
C PHE A 77 3.69 -16.49 -7.92
N ALA A 78 3.02 -17.63 -7.93
CA ALA A 78 2.86 -18.46 -9.12
C ALA A 78 1.43 -18.32 -9.66
N PRO A 79 1.24 -17.92 -10.93
CA PRO A 79 -0.09 -17.86 -11.53
C PRO A 79 -0.74 -19.25 -11.58
N ASP A 80 -2.02 -19.33 -11.20
CA ASP A 80 -2.80 -20.57 -11.35
C ASP A 80 -3.17 -20.79 -12.82
N PRO A 81 -2.82 -21.96 -13.41
CA PRO A 81 -3.09 -22.23 -14.83
C PRO A 81 -4.57 -22.25 -15.20
N ASN A 82 -5.46 -22.55 -14.25
CA ASN A 82 -6.90 -22.56 -14.51
C ASN A 82 -7.46 -21.14 -14.50
N VAL A 83 -6.95 -20.28 -13.62
CA VAL A 83 -7.31 -18.85 -13.62
C VAL A 83 -6.87 -18.21 -14.92
N VAL A 84 -5.63 -18.47 -15.38
CA VAL A 84 -5.14 -17.97 -16.68
C VAL A 84 -6.02 -18.43 -17.84
N LYS A 85 -6.51 -19.67 -17.83
CA LYS A 85 -7.42 -20.18 -18.89
C LYS A 85 -8.79 -19.50 -18.90
N LEU A 86 -9.27 -19.08 -17.73
CA LEU A 86 -10.59 -18.46 -17.57
C LEU A 86 -10.54 -16.93 -17.75
N ALA A 87 -9.42 -16.33 -17.42
CA ALA A 87 -9.20 -14.91 -17.49
C ALA A 87 -7.70 -14.67 -17.76
N ASP A 88 -7.32 -14.65 -19.01
CA ASP A 88 -5.93 -14.53 -19.48
C ASP A 88 -5.21 -13.28 -18.94
N ASN A 89 -5.95 -12.22 -18.68
CA ASN A 89 -5.42 -10.96 -18.14
C ASN A 89 -5.49 -10.86 -16.59
N ALA A 90 -5.87 -11.92 -15.88
CA ALA A 90 -6.03 -11.88 -14.42
C ALA A 90 -4.74 -11.50 -13.66
N TYR A 91 -3.60 -11.82 -14.23
CA TYR A 91 -2.28 -11.56 -13.66
C TYR A 91 -1.50 -10.48 -14.42
N MET A 92 -2.18 -9.71 -15.27
CA MET A 92 -1.54 -8.63 -16.05
C MET A 92 -0.91 -7.60 -15.10
N PRO A 93 0.38 -7.27 -15.27
CA PRO A 93 1.02 -6.20 -14.52
C PRO A 93 0.34 -4.85 -14.72
N MET A 94 0.35 -3.99 -13.69
CA MET A 94 -0.30 -2.68 -13.78
C MET A 94 0.33 -1.76 -14.84
N ILE A 95 1.59 -1.92 -15.15
CA ILE A 95 2.27 -1.18 -16.23
C ILE A 95 1.64 -1.55 -17.58
N GLU A 96 1.50 -2.85 -17.87
CA GLU A 96 0.85 -3.33 -19.09
C GLU A 96 -0.63 -2.93 -19.16
N THR A 97 -1.30 -2.94 -18.01
CA THR A 97 -2.69 -2.45 -17.90
C THR A 97 -2.78 -0.96 -18.25
N ALA A 98 -1.82 -0.16 -17.78
CA ALA A 98 -1.76 1.27 -18.08
C ALA A 98 -1.53 1.52 -19.58
N ASP A 99 -0.62 0.79 -20.21
CA ASP A 99 -0.36 0.88 -21.64
C ASP A 99 -1.61 0.50 -22.46
N PHE A 100 -2.27 -0.60 -22.07
CA PHE A 100 -3.54 -1.01 -22.68
C PHE A 100 -4.63 0.05 -22.56
N VAL A 101 -4.75 0.67 -21.39
CA VAL A 101 -5.73 1.76 -21.15
C VAL A 101 -5.38 2.99 -21.99
N ALA A 102 -4.10 3.36 -22.06
CA ALA A 102 -3.65 4.49 -22.86
C ALA A 102 -3.96 4.28 -24.35
N GLU A 103 -3.70 3.09 -24.88
CA GLU A 103 -4.04 2.73 -26.25
C GLU A 103 -5.56 2.74 -26.49
N LYS A 104 -6.32 2.08 -25.63
CA LYS A 104 -7.78 1.96 -25.74
C LYS A 104 -8.50 3.30 -25.74
N TYR A 105 -8.03 4.25 -24.97
CA TYR A 105 -8.62 5.59 -24.84
C TYR A 105 -7.87 6.67 -25.62
N ASN A 106 -6.89 6.31 -26.42
CA ASN A 106 -6.08 7.22 -27.23
C ASN A 106 -5.46 8.35 -26.41
N ILE A 107 -4.88 7.99 -25.26
CA ILE A 107 -4.18 8.95 -24.40
C ILE A 107 -2.76 9.12 -24.93
N SER A 108 -2.44 10.32 -25.42
CA SER A 108 -1.13 10.57 -26.00
C SER A 108 0.00 10.56 -24.98
N ARG A 109 1.22 10.34 -25.44
CA ARG A 109 2.41 10.38 -24.62
C ARG A 109 2.63 11.77 -24.00
N GLU A 110 2.39 12.81 -24.77
CA GLU A 110 2.53 14.20 -24.34
C GLU A 110 1.58 14.50 -23.17
N TYR A 111 0.32 14.04 -23.25
CA TYR A 111 -0.64 14.21 -22.16
C TYR A 111 -0.21 13.46 -20.89
N GLN A 112 0.33 12.24 -21.04
CA GLN A 112 0.85 11.48 -19.91
C GLN A 112 2.02 12.19 -19.23
N ASP A 113 2.95 12.71 -20.01
CA ASP A 113 4.12 13.44 -19.51
C ASP A 113 3.72 14.76 -18.84
N GLU A 114 2.80 15.52 -19.43
CA GLU A 114 2.26 16.75 -18.85
C GLU A 114 1.58 16.49 -17.50
N TYR A 115 0.75 15.44 -17.42
CA TYR A 115 0.08 15.07 -16.18
C TYR A 115 1.09 14.64 -15.11
N SER A 116 2.09 13.86 -15.47
CA SER A 116 3.14 13.43 -14.57
C SER A 116 3.93 14.61 -14.02
N LEU A 117 4.34 15.54 -14.87
CA LEU A 117 5.03 16.77 -14.47
C LEU A 117 4.15 17.60 -13.51
N GLN A 118 2.88 17.78 -13.83
CA GLN A 118 1.94 18.51 -12.97
C GLN A 118 1.83 17.84 -11.59
N SER A 119 1.77 16.50 -11.52
CA SER A 119 1.72 15.76 -10.27
C SER A 119 2.96 16.03 -9.40
N GLN A 120 4.15 15.99 -9.99
CA GLN A 120 5.40 16.28 -9.27
C GLN A 120 5.46 17.73 -8.78
N GLN A 121 5.09 18.69 -9.61
CA GLN A 121 5.06 20.11 -9.24
C GLN A 121 4.09 20.39 -8.08
N ARG A 122 2.91 19.75 -8.08
CA ARG A 122 1.93 19.87 -6.98
C ARG A 122 2.46 19.29 -5.69
N THR A 123 3.14 18.15 -5.75
CA THR A 123 3.75 17.53 -4.58
C THR A 123 4.87 18.40 -4.02
N ALA A 124 5.77 18.89 -4.85
CA ALA A 124 6.83 19.81 -4.44
C ALA A 124 6.28 21.06 -3.75
N ALA A 125 5.30 21.73 -4.37
CA ALA A 125 4.66 22.90 -3.77
C ALA A 125 3.97 22.58 -2.42
N ALA A 126 3.40 21.40 -2.27
CA ALA A 126 2.80 20.96 -1.01
C ALA A 126 3.86 20.74 0.08
N GLN A 127 5.00 20.13 -0.26
CA GLN A 127 6.14 19.96 0.63
C GLN A 127 6.75 21.30 1.04
N GLU A 128 7.03 22.19 0.08
CA GLU A 128 7.57 23.52 0.34
C GLU A 128 6.65 24.39 1.22
N SER A 129 5.35 24.15 1.16
CA SER A 129 4.36 24.81 2.02
C SER A 129 4.04 24.08 3.32
N ASN A 130 4.85 23.09 3.68
CA ASN A 130 4.77 22.32 4.94
C ASN A 130 3.41 21.64 5.18
N LYS A 131 2.72 21.24 4.09
CA LYS A 131 1.37 20.65 4.20
C LYS A 131 1.37 19.25 4.81
N PHE A 132 2.52 18.59 4.85
CA PHE A 132 2.65 17.21 5.34
C PHE A 132 3.33 17.12 6.71
N ASP A 133 3.81 18.23 7.28
CA ASP A 133 4.64 18.20 8.50
C ASP A 133 3.94 17.55 9.70
N ASP A 134 2.64 17.73 9.82
CA ASP A 134 1.84 17.13 10.90
C ASP A 134 1.54 15.63 10.68
N GLU A 135 1.80 15.11 9.48
CA GLU A 135 1.44 13.74 9.08
C GLU A 135 2.67 12.82 8.99
N ILE A 136 3.86 13.39 8.76
CA ILE A 136 5.08 12.64 8.50
C ILE A 136 5.85 12.39 9.79
N ILE A 137 6.17 11.12 10.03
CA ILE A 137 7.06 10.69 11.11
C ILE A 137 8.36 10.20 10.48
N SER A 138 9.48 10.78 10.89
CA SER A 138 10.81 10.36 10.45
C SER A 138 11.07 8.91 10.82
N THR A 139 11.43 8.09 9.84
CA THR A 139 11.69 6.67 10.03
C THR A 139 13.03 6.29 9.39
N CYS A 140 13.90 5.63 10.15
CA CYS A 140 15.15 5.11 9.62
C CYS A 140 14.92 3.75 8.95
N LEU A 141 15.32 3.62 7.69
CA LEU A 141 15.31 2.38 6.93
C LEU A 141 16.75 1.83 6.86
N LEU A 142 17.12 1.05 7.83
CA LEU A 142 18.51 0.57 8.04
C LEU A 142 19.14 -0.19 6.86
N TYR A 143 18.33 -0.64 5.91
CA TYR A 143 18.78 -1.47 4.80
C TYR A 143 18.64 -0.78 3.43
N THR A 144 18.22 0.46 3.40
CA THR A 144 18.16 1.18 2.14
C THR A 144 19.55 1.61 1.71
N SER A 145 19.88 1.34 0.47
CA SER A 145 21.17 1.72 -0.12
C SER A 145 21.26 3.22 -0.39
N ASP A 146 20.17 3.94 -0.26
CA ASP A 146 20.07 5.35 -0.61
C ASP A 146 19.68 6.20 0.59
N ALA A 147 20.66 6.39 1.47
CA ALA A 147 20.53 7.23 2.65
C ALA A 147 20.26 8.71 2.29
N ALA A 148 20.54 9.13 1.07
CA ALA A 148 20.28 10.50 0.61
C ALA A 148 18.77 10.79 0.47
N ASP A 149 17.97 9.76 0.25
CA ASP A 149 16.52 9.89 0.20
C ASP A 149 15.88 10.01 1.59
N ASP A 150 16.56 9.57 2.64
CA ASP A 150 16.05 9.64 4.00
C ASP A 150 16.29 11.00 4.67
N ASP A 151 17.28 11.75 4.24
CA ASP A 151 17.62 13.06 4.80
C ASP A 151 16.67 14.18 4.34
N THR A 152 15.80 13.89 3.39
CA THR A 152 14.88 14.89 2.80
C THR A 152 13.41 14.64 3.14
N ARG A 153 13.13 13.70 4.05
CA ARG A 153 11.76 13.32 4.40
C ARG A 153 11.47 13.42 5.87
#